data_e210b84c4ed81402cf37b8b6f29cd164
#
_entry.id   e210b84c4ed81402cf37b8b6f29cd164
#
_cell.length_a   1.000
_cell.length_b   1.000
_cell.length_c   1.000
_cell.angle_alpha   90.00
_cell.angle_beta   90.00
_cell.angle_gamma   90.00
#
_symmetry.space_group_name_H-M   'P 1'
#
loop_
_entity.id
_entity.type
_entity.pdbx_description
1 polymer ?
#
loop_
_entity_poly.entity_id
_entity_poly.type
_entity_poly.pdbx_seq_one_letter_code
_entity_poly.pdbx_strand_id
1 'polypeptide(L)'
;MKLTIGSGKAWIQGHYFISDTAYTYDLSRYVDESLPRYMAVGICCNTFENVRNVSFEILAGTPATNPAIPRFQNTDYKKYLTLCIIRLDAGTSKLSITDYRENNNFCGYVRCILGKCKVTDMLSQLSEIQTQIKDYNITVSQLTTKINELTLKIDEMTGDVVSIGKCGQNVNFVLYSDGRLLLKGTGATYDYNSDS
;
A
#
# COMPACT_ATOMS: atom_id res chain seq x y z
N MET A 1 13.43 25.74 31.93
CA MET A 1 13.46 25.02 30.63
C MET A 1 12.22 24.14 30.51
N LYS A 2 11.47 24.24 29.39
CA LYS A 2 10.18 23.55 29.26
C LYS A 2 10.20 22.57 28.12
N LEU A 3 9.65 21.37 28.34
CA LEU A 3 9.33 20.37 27.33
C LEU A 3 7.82 20.37 27.11
N THR A 4 7.37 20.53 25.88
CA THR A 4 5.97 20.41 25.53
C THR A 4 5.73 19.14 24.71
N ILE A 5 4.83 18.30 25.19
CA ILE A 5 4.32 17.13 24.46
C ILE A 5 2.99 17.56 23.85
N GLY A 6 2.88 17.54 22.52
CA GLY A 6 1.68 17.91 21.80
C GLY A 6 0.52 16.94 22.04
N SER A 7 -0.67 17.31 21.56
CA SER A 7 -1.81 16.39 21.49
C SER A 7 -1.51 15.18 20.62
N GLY A 8 -2.13 14.03 20.94
CA GLY A 8 -1.88 12.81 20.21
C GLY A 8 -2.67 11.62 20.70
N LYS A 9 -2.44 10.48 20.05
CA LYS A 9 -3.13 9.22 20.34
C LYS A 9 -2.11 8.10 20.46
N ALA A 10 -2.37 7.15 21.35
CA ALA A 10 -1.55 5.96 21.53
C ALA A 10 -2.40 4.73 21.86
N TRP A 11 -1.85 3.56 21.53
CA TRP A 11 -2.36 2.27 21.97
C TRP A 11 -1.28 1.58 22.80
N ILE A 12 -1.62 1.20 24.01
CA ILE A 12 -0.69 0.52 24.91
C ILE A 12 -1.41 -0.63 25.61
N GLN A 13 -0.97 -1.86 25.35
CA GLN A 13 -1.54 -3.08 25.94
C GLN A 13 -3.07 -3.19 25.82
N GLY A 14 -3.60 -2.87 24.63
CA GLY A 14 -5.05 -2.91 24.39
C GLY A 14 -5.82 -1.68 24.89
N HIS A 15 -5.17 -0.74 25.56
CA HIS A 15 -5.79 0.50 26.04
C HIS A 15 -5.53 1.63 25.05
N TYR A 16 -6.60 2.34 24.70
CA TYR A 16 -6.53 3.53 23.87
C TYR A 16 -6.33 4.76 24.74
N PHE A 17 -5.33 5.55 24.41
CA PHE A 17 -5.04 6.81 25.06
C PHE A 17 -5.17 7.96 24.06
N ILE A 18 -5.83 9.04 24.47
CA ILE A 18 -5.92 10.28 23.72
C ILE A 18 -5.55 11.44 24.64
N SER A 19 -4.73 12.35 24.13
CA SER A 19 -4.45 13.64 24.77
C SER A 19 -4.87 14.73 23.80
N ASP A 20 -5.95 15.44 24.13
CA ASP A 20 -6.48 16.52 23.28
C ASP A 20 -5.74 17.85 23.50
N THR A 21 -4.99 17.95 24.59
CA THR A 21 -4.22 19.14 24.93
C THR A 21 -2.74 18.85 25.05
N ALA A 22 -1.92 19.87 24.80
CA ALA A 22 -0.48 19.78 25.01
C ALA A 22 -0.14 19.73 26.51
N TYR A 23 0.82 18.89 26.85
CA TYR A 23 1.33 18.76 28.21
C TYR A 23 2.71 19.38 28.31
N THR A 24 2.92 20.27 29.29
CA THR A 24 4.19 20.96 29.46
C THR A 24 4.85 20.58 30.77
N TYR A 25 6.09 20.15 30.69
CA TYR A 25 6.93 19.81 31.82
C TYR A 25 8.04 20.86 32.00
N ASP A 26 8.29 21.29 33.24
CA ASP A 26 9.47 22.07 33.58
C ASP A 26 10.65 21.13 33.89
N LEU A 27 11.65 21.16 33.04
CA LEU A 27 12.86 20.36 33.16
C LEU A 27 14.02 21.09 33.88
N SER A 28 13.82 22.33 34.32
CA SER A 28 14.89 23.13 34.94
C SER A 28 15.50 22.44 36.16
N ARG A 29 14.72 21.72 36.94
CA ARG A 29 15.17 20.97 38.11
C ARG A 29 16.09 19.77 37.80
N TYR A 30 16.15 19.37 36.54
CA TYR A 30 16.97 18.24 36.12
C TYR A 30 18.30 18.65 35.49
N VAL A 31 18.52 19.94 35.30
CA VAL A 31 19.81 20.45 34.81
C VAL A 31 20.83 20.31 35.91
N ASP A 32 21.98 19.75 35.57
CA ASP A 32 23.15 19.69 36.44
C ASP A 32 24.19 20.69 35.92
N GLU A 33 24.87 21.40 36.81
CA GLU A 33 25.82 22.44 36.42
C GLU A 33 27.09 21.85 35.79
N SER A 34 27.46 20.64 36.16
CA SER A 34 28.77 20.03 35.84
C SER A 34 28.70 18.84 34.94
N LEU A 35 27.58 18.08 34.94
CA LEU A 35 27.48 16.79 34.26
C LEU A 35 26.24 16.70 33.38
N PRO A 36 26.37 16.16 32.16
CA PRO A 36 25.23 15.88 31.31
C PRO A 36 24.41 14.70 31.84
N ARG A 37 23.13 14.61 31.43
CA ARG A 37 22.25 13.46 31.65
C ARG A 37 21.32 13.16 30.50
N TYR A 38 20.83 11.96 30.44
CA TYR A 38 19.70 11.60 29.63
C TYR A 38 18.41 11.48 30.43
N MET A 39 17.29 11.73 29.77
CA MET A 39 15.95 11.54 30.31
C MET A 39 15.11 10.78 29.28
N ALA A 40 14.29 9.85 29.73
CA ALA A 40 13.30 9.20 28.89
C ALA A 40 11.91 9.81 29.13
N VAL A 41 11.18 10.08 28.08
CA VAL A 41 9.80 10.54 28.11
C VAL A 41 8.92 9.45 27.52
N GLY A 42 7.88 9.07 28.23
CA GLY A 42 7.03 7.97 27.80
C GLY A 42 5.58 8.14 28.22
N ILE A 43 4.76 7.22 27.69
CA ILE A 43 3.38 7.01 28.12
C ILE A 43 3.39 5.76 28.99
N CYS A 44 2.85 5.85 30.20
CA CYS A 44 2.63 4.76 31.14
C CYS A 44 1.18 4.34 31.16
N CYS A 45 0.90 3.09 30.88
CA CYS A 45 -0.38 2.46 31.21
C CYS A 45 -0.24 1.74 32.54
N ASN A 46 -0.96 2.24 33.55
CA ASN A 46 -1.00 1.66 34.89
C ASN A 46 -2.35 0.96 35.10
N THR A 47 -2.32 -0.37 35.23
CA THR A 47 -3.50 -1.21 35.43
C THR A 47 -3.71 -1.62 36.88
N PHE A 48 -2.92 -1.09 37.81
CA PHE A 48 -3.12 -1.36 39.23
C PHE A 48 -4.51 -0.94 39.70
N GLU A 49 -5.17 -1.78 40.49
CA GLU A 49 -6.62 -1.69 40.79
C GLU A 49 -7.10 -0.32 41.20
N ASN A 50 -6.32 0.40 41.99
CA ASN A 50 -6.71 1.70 42.54
C ASN A 50 -6.27 2.89 41.68
N VAL A 51 -5.55 2.65 40.57
CA VAL A 51 -4.99 3.74 39.75
C VAL A 51 -5.60 3.74 38.35
N ARG A 52 -5.57 2.65 37.62
CA ARG A 52 -6.15 2.43 36.26
C ARG A 52 -6.13 3.69 35.39
N ASN A 53 -4.95 4.18 35.07
CA ASN A 53 -4.80 5.36 34.22
C ASN A 53 -3.72 5.19 33.17
N VAL A 54 -3.77 6.06 32.17
CA VAL A 54 -2.69 6.25 31.21
C VAL A 54 -2.20 7.69 31.33
N SER A 55 -0.91 7.88 31.52
CA SER A 55 -0.32 9.19 31.76
C SER A 55 1.04 9.34 31.11
N PHE A 56 1.49 10.58 30.91
CA PHE A 56 2.88 10.82 30.55
C PHE A 56 3.77 10.69 31.80
N GLU A 57 4.91 10.03 31.64
CA GLU A 57 5.94 9.91 32.68
C GLU A 57 7.31 10.33 32.13
N ILE A 58 8.13 10.90 33.02
CA ILE A 58 9.52 11.27 32.73
C ILE A 58 10.42 10.48 33.68
N LEU A 59 11.37 9.76 33.11
CA LEU A 59 12.40 9.04 33.83
C LEU A 59 13.73 9.76 33.65
N ALA A 60 14.28 10.33 34.74
CA ALA A 60 15.57 11.01 34.72
C ALA A 60 16.69 10.00 34.97
N GLY A 61 17.71 10.02 34.12
CA GLY A 61 18.95 9.29 34.35
C GLY A 61 19.89 10.01 35.34
N THR A 62 20.90 9.33 35.78
CA THR A 62 21.94 9.87 36.66
C THR A 62 22.90 10.75 35.84
N PRO A 63 23.25 11.98 36.33
CA PRO A 63 24.28 12.80 35.71
C PRO A 63 25.64 12.08 35.76
N ALA A 64 26.34 12.06 34.64
CA ALA A 64 27.69 11.49 34.56
C ALA A 64 28.44 12.06 33.35
N THR A 65 29.75 11.93 33.33
CA THR A 65 30.58 12.30 32.16
C THR A 65 30.14 11.56 30.89
N ASN A 66 29.79 10.27 31.04
CA ASN A 66 29.18 9.46 30.01
C ASN A 66 27.84 8.90 30.55
N PRO A 67 26.74 9.69 30.45
CA PRO A 67 25.49 9.29 31.07
C PRO A 67 24.87 8.11 30.33
N ALA A 68 24.31 7.17 31.07
CA ALA A 68 23.52 6.08 30.50
C ALA A 68 22.11 6.56 30.13
N ILE A 69 21.57 6.02 29.05
CA ILE A 69 20.18 6.28 28.64
C ILE A 69 19.25 5.52 29.60
N PRO A 70 18.37 6.22 30.34
CA PRO A 70 17.42 5.58 31.22
C PRO A 70 16.37 4.83 30.42
N ARG A 71 15.94 3.67 30.93
CA ARG A 71 14.91 2.84 30.30
C ARG A 71 13.79 2.57 31.27
N PHE A 72 12.57 2.82 30.84
CA PHE A 72 11.40 2.38 31.60
C PHE A 72 11.39 0.86 31.72
N GLN A 73 11.06 0.38 32.91
CA GLN A 73 10.93 -1.04 33.19
C GLN A 73 9.44 -1.43 33.22
N ASN A 74 9.05 -2.33 32.33
CA ASN A 74 7.72 -2.91 32.36
C ASN A 74 7.57 -3.83 33.57
N THR A 75 6.45 -3.67 34.29
CA THR A 75 6.04 -4.55 35.39
C THR A 75 4.72 -5.23 35.05
N ASP A 76 4.18 -6.04 35.96
CA ASP A 76 2.87 -6.66 35.75
C ASP A 76 1.76 -5.63 35.58
N TYR A 77 1.86 -4.50 36.30
CA TYR A 77 0.84 -3.46 36.33
C TYR A 77 1.18 -2.20 35.52
N LYS A 78 2.45 -1.97 35.21
CA LYS A 78 2.90 -0.80 34.45
C LYS A 78 3.55 -1.20 33.15
N LYS A 79 3.06 -0.65 32.06
CA LYS A 79 3.63 -0.82 30.71
C LYS A 79 3.93 0.55 30.12
N TYR A 80 5.02 0.63 29.38
CA TYR A 80 5.54 1.90 28.88
C TYR A 80 5.76 1.89 27.38
N LEU A 81 5.48 3.03 26.77
CA LEU A 81 5.92 3.38 25.42
C LEU A 81 6.87 4.57 25.54
N THR A 82 8.13 4.42 25.17
CA THR A 82 9.08 5.52 25.17
C THR A 82 8.93 6.35 23.91
N LEU A 83 8.54 7.62 24.07
CA LEU A 83 8.31 8.54 22.94
C LEU A 83 9.61 9.16 22.45
N CYS A 84 10.45 9.64 23.38
CA CYS A 84 11.72 10.25 23.04
C CYS A 84 12.72 10.14 24.19
N ILE A 85 13.98 10.30 23.84
CA ILE A 85 15.07 10.50 24.79
C ILE A 85 15.56 11.93 24.65
N ILE A 86 15.75 12.59 25.79
CA ILE A 86 16.25 13.96 25.89
C ILE A 86 17.63 13.91 26.48
N ARG A 87 18.59 14.60 25.88
CA ARG A 87 19.89 14.89 26.48
C ARG A 87 19.89 16.32 27.00
N LEU A 88 20.25 16.45 28.26
CA LEU A 88 20.53 17.73 28.93
C LEU A 88 22.03 17.84 29.08
N ASP A 89 22.63 18.87 28.47
CA ASP A 89 24.05 19.13 28.64
C ASP A 89 24.27 19.97 29.91
N ALA A 90 25.47 19.85 30.52
CA ALA A 90 25.83 20.53 31.76
C ALA A 90 25.72 22.05 31.62
N GLY A 91 25.18 22.71 32.64
CA GLY A 91 25.12 24.14 32.74
C GLY A 91 24.38 24.89 31.62
N THR A 92 23.66 24.19 30.76
CA THR A 92 22.99 24.77 29.60
C THR A 92 21.47 24.63 29.66
N SER A 93 20.78 25.57 29.00
CA SER A 93 19.33 25.44 28.73
C SER A 93 19.03 24.75 27.40
N LYS A 94 20.04 24.22 26.72
CA LYS A 94 19.86 23.46 25.48
C LYS A 94 19.48 22.03 25.80
N LEU A 95 18.49 21.53 25.09
CA LEU A 95 18.11 20.11 25.09
C LEU A 95 18.20 19.56 23.70
N SER A 96 18.66 18.33 23.58
CA SER A 96 18.65 17.56 22.35
C SER A 96 17.62 16.45 22.50
N ILE A 97 16.69 16.33 21.54
CA ILE A 97 15.60 15.35 21.56
C ILE A 97 15.85 14.34 20.45
N THR A 98 15.87 13.07 20.81
CA THR A 98 15.85 11.95 19.85
C THR A 98 14.49 11.29 19.92
N ASP A 99 13.78 11.31 18.79
CA ASP A 99 12.45 10.69 18.66
C ASP A 99 12.56 9.17 18.52
N TYR A 100 11.82 8.44 19.36
CA TYR A 100 11.78 6.97 19.35
C TYR A 100 10.40 6.40 19.00
N ARG A 101 9.45 7.24 18.57
CA ARG A 101 8.10 6.79 18.25
C ARG A 101 8.07 5.75 17.13
N GLU A 102 8.97 5.87 16.16
CA GLU A 102 9.10 4.92 15.04
C GLU A 102 9.93 3.68 15.37
N ASN A 103 10.59 3.65 16.52
CA ASN A 103 11.46 2.56 16.90
C ASN A 103 10.67 1.47 17.63
N ASN A 104 10.57 0.28 17.03
CA ASN A 104 9.83 -0.87 17.55
C ASN A 104 10.36 -1.40 18.89
N ASN A 105 11.60 -1.09 19.28
CA ASN A 105 12.16 -1.50 20.53
C ASN A 105 11.75 -0.60 21.72
N PHE A 106 11.17 0.58 21.42
CA PHE A 106 10.81 1.60 22.42
C PHE A 106 9.34 1.97 22.38
N CYS A 107 8.77 2.18 21.20
CA CYS A 107 7.39 2.55 21.01
C CYS A 107 6.78 1.70 19.89
N GLY A 108 7.13 1.99 18.65
CA GLY A 108 6.63 1.30 17.47
C GLY A 108 5.24 1.75 17.03
N TYR A 109 4.82 1.19 15.92
CA TYR A 109 3.49 1.45 15.36
C TYR A 109 2.48 0.40 15.80
N VAL A 110 1.21 0.78 15.81
CA VAL A 110 0.11 -0.19 15.85
C VAL A 110 0.17 -1.02 14.57
N ARG A 111 0.52 -2.30 14.71
CA ARG A 111 0.51 -3.23 13.59
C ARG A 111 -0.90 -3.75 13.38
N CYS A 112 -1.30 -3.86 12.12
CA CYS A 112 -2.55 -4.50 11.77
C CYS A 112 -2.59 -5.93 12.32
N ILE A 113 -3.70 -6.32 12.97
CA ILE A 113 -3.92 -7.64 13.57
C ILE A 113 -3.87 -8.77 12.51
N LEU A 114 -4.08 -8.46 11.25
CA LEU A 114 -4.02 -9.39 10.11
C LEU A 114 -2.59 -9.85 9.74
N GLY A 115 -1.67 -9.81 10.69
CA GLY A 115 -0.34 -10.42 10.60
C GLY A 115 0.59 -9.74 9.57
N LYS A 116 1.86 -9.62 9.91
CA LYS A 116 3.04 -9.35 9.06
C LYS A 116 2.91 -8.39 7.86
N CYS A 117 1.80 -7.64 7.73
CA CYS A 117 1.63 -6.70 6.63
C CYS A 117 2.49 -5.45 6.90
N LYS A 118 3.73 -5.50 6.47
CA LYS A 118 4.56 -4.30 6.43
C LYS A 118 4.05 -3.42 5.29
N VAL A 119 3.99 -2.12 5.52
CA VAL A 119 3.65 -1.15 4.45
C VAL A 119 4.56 -1.35 3.22
N THR A 120 5.83 -1.70 3.44
CA THR A 120 6.78 -2.08 2.39
C THR A 120 6.33 -3.28 1.55
N ASP A 121 5.74 -4.31 2.19
CA ASP A 121 5.27 -5.50 1.50
C ASP A 121 4.01 -5.18 0.68
N MET A 122 3.14 -4.32 1.20
CA MET A 122 1.97 -3.82 0.46
C MET A 122 2.38 -2.97 -0.73
N LEU A 123 3.37 -2.09 -0.58
CA LEU A 123 3.88 -1.27 -1.67
C LEU A 123 4.53 -2.11 -2.77
N SER A 124 5.27 -3.17 -2.42
CA SER A 124 5.85 -4.08 -3.40
C SER A 124 4.78 -4.87 -4.16
N GLN A 125 3.75 -5.38 -3.47
CA GLN A 125 2.61 -6.05 -4.10
C GLN A 125 1.84 -5.10 -5.03
N LEU A 126 1.67 -3.84 -4.63
CA LEU A 126 1.01 -2.83 -5.46
C LEU A 126 1.81 -2.54 -6.74
N SER A 127 3.13 -2.49 -6.64
CA SER A 127 4.03 -2.33 -7.79
C SER A 127 3.98 -3.54 -8.73
N GLU A 128 3.91 -4.75 -8.19
CA GLU A 128 3.73 -5.97 -8.99
C GLU A 128 2.40 -5.97 -9.73
N ILE A 129 1.31 -5.63 -9.05
CA ILE A 129 -0.03 -5.53 -9.66
C ILE A 129 -0.05 -4.46 -10.76
N GLN A 130 0.58 -3.31 -10.54
CA GLN A 130 0.68 -2.26 -11.56
C GLN A 130 1.43 -2.74 -12.80
N THR A 131 2.49 -3.53 -12.64
CA THR A 131 3.24 -4.13 -13.74
C THR A 131 2.38 -5.13 -14.51
N GLN A 132 1.68 -6.02 -13.81
CA GLN A 132 0.76 -6.99 -14.43
C GLN A 132 -0.35 -6.30 -15.22
N ILE A 133 -0.97 -5.24 -14.68
CA ILE A 133 -1.99 -4.46 -15.39
C ILE A 133 -1.42 -3.87 -16.68
N LYS A 134 -0.19 -3.38 -16.65
CA LYS A 134 0.48 -2.82 -17.82
C LYS A 134 0.70 -3.88 -18.90
N ASP A 135 1.13 -5.07 -18.50
CA ASP A 135 1.34 -6.20 -19.41
C ASP A 135 0.02 -6.70 -20.03
N TYR A 136 -1.05 -6.78 -19.22
CA TYR A 136 -2.38 -7.10 -19.73
C TYR A 136 -2.89 -6.08 -20.74
N ASN A 137 -2.69 -4.78 -20.50
CA ASN A 137 -3.08 -3.73 -21.44
C ASN A 137 -2.33 -3.83 -22.77
N ILE A 138 -1.04 -4.19 -22.76
CA ILE A 138 -0.26 -4.45 -23.97
C ILE A 138 -0.84 -5.64 -24.73
N THR A 139 -1.16 -6.72 -24.03
CA THR A 139 -1.76 -7.93 -24.63
C THR A 139 -3.12 -7.64 -25.26
N VAL A 140 -3.99 -6.89 -24.57
CA VAL A 140 -5.30 -6.49 -25.10
C VAL A 140 -5.14 -5.64 -26.36
N SER A 141 -4.20 -4.72 -26.40
CA SER A 141 -3.93 -3.90 -27.58
C SER A 141 -3.48 -4.75 -28.77
N GLN A 142 -2.62 -5.73 -28.54
CA GLN A 142 -2.16 -6.67 -29.57
C GLN A 142 -3.30 -7.54 -30.12
N LEU A 143 -4.16 -8.04 -29.24
CA LEU A 143 -5.34 -8.80 -29.62
C LEU A 143 -6.33 -7.97 -30.43
N THR A 144 -6.57 -6.72 -30.04
CA THR A 144 -7.43 -5.79 -30.79
C THR A 144 -6.89 -5.54 -32.18
N THR A 145 -5.58 -5.34 -32.33
CA THR A 145 -4.95 -5.17 -33.65
C THR A 145 -5.15 -6.43 -34.50
N LYS A 146 -4.96 -7.60 -33.93
CA LYS A 146 -5.14 -8.87 -34.65
C LYS A 146 -6.57 -9.14 -35.05
N ILE A 147 -7.54 -8.77 -34.20
CA ILE A 147 -8.97 -8.84 -34.53
C ILE A 147 -9.30 -7.93 -35.72
N ASN A 148 -8.80 -6.70 -35.70
CA ASN A 148 -9.02 -5.75 -36.81
C ASN A 148 -8.39 -6.27 -38.11
N GLU A 149 -7.18 -6.84 -38.08
CA GLU A 149 -6.55 -7.46 -39.24
C GLU A 149 -7.38 -8.63 -39.80
N LEU A 150 -7.90 -9.47 -38.91
CA LEU A 150 -8.75 -10.61 -39.32
C LEU A 150 -10.09 -10.13 -39.87
N THR A 151 -10.68 -9.08 -39.29
CA THR A 151 -11.92 -8.50 -39.79
C THR A 151 -11.74 -7.96 -41.21
N LEU A 152 -10.64 -7.20 -41.46
CA LEU A 152 -10.33 -6.75 -42.81
C LEU A 152 -10.15 -7.89 -43.81
N LYS A 153 -9.49 -8.97 -43.43
CA LYS A 153 -9.35 -10.16 -44.28
C LYS A 153 -10.67 -10.86 -44.55
N ILE A 154 -11.58 -10.91 -43.59
CA ILE A 154 -12.92 -11.45 -43.77
C ILE A 154 -13.70 -10.57 -44.74
N ASP A 155 -13.65 -9.26 -44.60
CA ASP A 155 -14.30 -8.31 -45.50
C ASP A 155 -13.74 -8.40 -46.94
N GLU A 156 -12.42 -8.61 -47.09
CA GLU A 156 -11.79 -8.88 -48.40
C GLU A 156 -12.24 -10.25 -49.00
N MET A 157 -12.56 -11.22 -48.15
CA MET A 157 -12.98 -12.56 -48.58
C MET A 157 -14.48 -12.67 -48.82
N THR A 158 -15.29 -11.87 -48.14
CA THR A 158 -16.74 -11.83 -48.28
C THR A 158 -17.13 -10.62 -49.15
N GLY A 159 -16.88 -10.72 -50.44
CA GLY A 159 -17.53 -9.83 -51.40
C GLY A 159 -19.06 -9.96 -51.22
N ASP A 160 -19.79 -8.82 -51.41
CA ASP A 160 -21.26 -8.86 -51.38
C ASP A 160 -21.80 -9.89 -52.38
N VAL A 161 -22.73 -10.71 -51.90
CA VAL A 161 -23.39 -11.68 -52.76
C VAL A 161 -24.32 -10.92 -53.72
N VAL A 162 -23.98 -10.97 -54.98
CA VAL A 162 -24.78 -10.31 -56.04
C VAL A 162 -25.91 -11.23 -56.51
N SER A 163 -25.62 -12.51 -56.61
CA SER A 163 -26.60 -13.48 -57.09
C SER A 163 -26.33 -14.89 -56.52
N ILE A 164 -27.39 -15.58 -56.19
CA ILE A 164 -27.39 -16.99 -55.84
C ILE A 164 -28.43 -17.71 -56.67
N GLY A 165 -28.11 -18.89 -57.12
CA GLY A 165 -29.03 -19.65 -57.90
C GLY A 165 -28.61 -21.14 -58.02
N LYS A 166 -29.43 -21.84 -58.78
CA LYS A 166 -29.21 -23.28 -59.09
C LYS A 166 -28.68 -23.38 -60.49
N CYS A 167 -27.54 -24.02 -60.68
CA CYS A 167 -26.91 -24.23 -61.98
C CYS A 167 -26.76 -25.72 -62.33
N GLY A 168 -27.33 -26.62 -61.55
CA GLY A 168 -27.44 -28.06 -61.77
C GLY A 168 -28.44 -28.68 -60.83
N GLN A 169 -28.75 -29.97 -61.01
CA GLN A 169 -29.77 -30.63 -60.18
C GLN A 169 -29.43 -30.53 -58.69
N ASN A 170 -28.16 -30.70 -58.35
CA ASN A 170 -27.63 -30.62 -56.99
C ASN A 170 -26.43 -29.64 -56.92
N VAL A 171 -26.33 -28.68 -57.82
CA VAL A 171 -25.25 -27.70 -57.85
C VAL A 171 -25.87 -26.30 -57.75
N ASN A 172 -25.41 -25.53 -56.78
CA ASN A 172 -25.76 -24.11 -56.59
C ASN A 172 -24.58 -23.21 -56.93
N PHE A 173 -24.84 -21.99 -57.34
CA PHE A 173 -23.82 -20.99 -57.51
C PHE A 173 -24.06 -19.79 -56.57
N VAL A 174 -22.96 -19.15 -56.23
CA VAL A 174 -22.94 -17.83 -55.55
C VAL A 174 -22.01 -16.95 -56.35
N LEU A 175 -22.53 -15.83 -56.84
CA LEU A 175 -21.73 -14.80 -57.49
C LEU A 175 -21.52 -13.64 -56.55
N TYR A 176 -20.28 -13.25 -56.37
CA TYR A 176 -19.88 -12.16 -55.51
C TYR A 176 -19.65 -10.90 -56.33
N SER A 177 -19.76 -9.71 -55.70
CA SER A 177 -19.55 -8.38 -56.33
C SER A 177 -18.13 -8.20 -56.89
N ASP A 178 -17.16 -8.92 -56.40
CA ASP A 178 -15.79 -8.94 -56.91
C ASP A 178 -15.55 -9.83 -58.11
N GLY A 179 -16.62 -10.46 -58.66
CA GLY A 179 -16.58 -11.33 -59.82
C GLY A 179 -16.26 -12.80 -59.50
N ARG A 180 -16.07 -13.15 -58.24
CA ARG A 180 -15.87 -14.56 -57.85
C ARG A 180 -17.17 -15.33 -58.05
N LEU A 181 -17.07 -16.52 -58.65
CA LEU A 181 -18.17 -17.49 -58.79
C LEU A 181 -17.85 -18.75 -57.98
N LEU A 182 -18.63 -19.02 -56.95
CA LEU A 182 -18.51 -20.24 -56.12
C LEU A 182 -19.60 -21.23 -56.58
N LEU A 183 -19.14 -22.42 -57.00
CA LEU A 183 -20.05 -23.56 -57.29
C LEU A 183 -19.98 -24.54 -56.13
N LYS A 184 -21.13 -24.91 -55.59
CA LYS A 184 -21.25 -25.82 -54.45
C LYS A 184 -22.32 -26.87 -54.71
N GLY A 185 -21.94 -28.13 -54.60
CA GLY A 185 -22.86 -29.28 -54.80
C GLY A 185 -22.15 -30.46 -55.46
N THR A 186 -22.96 -31.43 -55.86
CA THR A 186 -22.49 -32.65 -56.52
C THR A 186 -23.31 -32.90 -57.78
N GLY A 187 -22.65 -33.35 -58.87
CA GLY A 187 -23.29 -33.65 -60.15
C GLY A 187 -22.87 -32.66 -61.25
N ALA A 188 -23.49 -32.76 -62.41
CA ALA A 188 -23.24 -31.88 -63.54
C ALA A 188 -24.02 -30.55 -63.43
N THR A 189 -23.47 -29.50 -64.00
CA THR A 189 -24.19 -28.25 -64.25
C THR A 189 -25.18 -28.45 -65.41
N TYR A 190 -26.22 -27.61 -65.47
CA TYR A 190 -27.13 -27.61 -66.61
C TYR A 190 -26.36 -27.13 -67.88
N ASP A 191 -26.68 -27.78 -69.00
CA ASP A 191 -26.24 -27.24 -70.30
C ASP A 191 -27.08 -26.01 -70.62
N TYR A 192 -26.47 -24.86 -70.56
CA TYR A 192 -27.02 -23.60 -70.99
C TYR A 192 -26.62 -23.41 -72.47
N ASN A 193 -27.47 -23.90 -73.40
CA ASN A 193 -27.24 -23.59 -74.80
C ASN A 193 -27.45 -22.10 -75.05
N SER A 194 -26.56 -21.49 -75.81
CA SER A 194 -26.51 -20.04 -76.12
C SER A 194 -27.59 -19.60 -77.15
N ASP A 195 -28.52 -20.45 -77.47
CA ASP A 195 -29.54 -20.15 -78.48
C ASP A 195 -30.92 -20.06 -77.82
N SER A 196 -31.22 -18.83 -77.34
CA SER A 196 -32.60 -18.33 -77.18
C SER A 196 -32.62 -16.82 -76.97
#